data_a61bacf3e1f6c7a04bdcf0960bd31242
#
_entry.id   a61bacf3e1f6c7a04bdcf0960bd31242
#
_cell.length_a   1.000
_cell.length_b   1.000
_cell.length_c   1.000
_cell.angle_alpha   90.00
_cell.angle_beta   90.00
_cell.angle_gamma   90.00
#
_symmetry.space_group_name_H-M   'P 1'
#
loop_
_entity.id
_entity.type
_entity.pdbx_description
1 polymer ?
#
loop_
_entity_poly.entity_id
_entity_poly.type
_entity_poly.pdbx_seq_one_letter_code
_entity_poly.pdbx_strand_id
1 'polypeptide(L)'
;MSTPTPVSHAHRLLGDIGGTNARFALVHGDGTPVTQEITLPTSQFADLAAAAAAYLQQVGHPPVQQACVAIANPIDGDVLKMTNNHWQFSIEATRQALGLDSLLMLNDWEAMAMAAPALQGSDLQQIGAGQPVADAPKGLIGPGTGLGVSSLVRSRRGDWVPIAGEG
;
A
#
# COMPACT_ATOMS: atom_id res chain seq x y z
N MET A 1 -27.32 0.09 29.61
CA MET A 1 -26.88 -0.99 28.68
C MET A 1 -26.61 -0.34 27.35
N SER A 2 -25.34 -0.03 27.06
CA SER A 2 -24.96 0.57 25.78
C SER A 2 -24.89 -0.53 24.74
N THR A 3 -25.73 -0.44 23.72
CA THR A 3 -25.68 -1.32 22.55
C THR A 3 -24.31 -1.11 21.87
N PRO A 4 -23.58 -2.18 21.56
CA PRO A 4 -22.34 -2.04 20.78
C PRO A 4 -22.70 -1.45 19.42
N THR A 5 -22.05 -0.37 19.06
CA THR A 5 -22.13 0.21 17.71
C THR A 5 -21.74 -0.90 16.72
N PRO A 6 -22.55 -1.19 15.69
CA PRO A 6 -22.16 -2.20 14.70
C PRO A 6 -20.84 -1.79 14.08
N VAL A 7 -19.86 -2.67 14.14
CA VAL A 7 -18.59 -2.51 13.41
C VAL A 7 -19.00 -2.44 11.94
N SER A 8 -18.83 -1.27 11.35
CA SER A 8 -19.09 -1.07 9.93
C SER A 8 -18.21 -2.07 9.16
N HIS A 9 -18.83 -2.99 8.45
CA HIS A 9 -18.15 -3.90 7.52
C HIS A 9 -17.73 -3.15 6.24
N ALA A 10 -17.29 -1.91 6.38
CA ALA A 10 -16.79 -1.11 5.29
C ALA A 10 -15.54 -1.76 4.70
N HIS A 11 -15.49 -1.82 3.38
CA HIS A 11 -14.30 -2.23 2.66
C HIS A 11 -13.20 -1.19 2.84
N ARG A 12 -11.96 -1.63 2.79
CA ARG A 12 -10.79 -0.77 2.63
C ARG A 12 -10.25 -0.93 1.23
N LEU A 13 -9.88 0.17 0.61
CA LEU A 13 -9.23 0.18 -0.68
C LEU A 13 -7.72 0.00 -0.50
N LEU A 14 -7.15 -0.94 -1.21
CA LEU A 14 -5.71 -1.11 -1.34
C LEU A 14 -5.29 -0.65 -2.73
N GLY A 15 -4.12 0.00 -2.82
CA GLY A 15 -3.51 0.40 -4.09
C GLY A 15 -2.02 0.08 -4.12
N ASP A 16 -1.55 -0.35 -5.30
CA ASP A 16 -0.14 -0.52 -5.64
C ASP A 16 0.10 0.21 -6.97
N ILE A 17 0.79 1.36 -6.90
CA ILE A 17 0.90 2.32 -7.99
C ILE A 17 2.32 2.39 -8.50
N GLY A 18 2.52 1.79 -9.66
CA GLY A 18 3.78 1.91 -10.40
C GLY A 18 3.73 2.98 -11.51
N GLY A 19 4.81 3.05 -12.29
CA GLY A 19 4.88 3.98 -13.43
C GLY A 19 3.90 3.66 -14.55
N THR A 20 3.62 2.39 -14.81
CA THR A 20 2.79 1.92 -15.94
C THR A 20 1.42 1.44 -15.51
N ASN A 21 1.32 0.83 -14.34
CA ASN A 21 0.13 0.19 -13.84
C ASN A 21 -0.27 0.70 -12.46
N ALA A 22 -1.56 0.84 -12.24
CA ALA A 22 -2.20 1.03 -10.96
C ALA A 22 -3.03 -0.22 -10.64
N ARG A 23 -2.62 -0.98 -9.63
CA ARG A 23 -3.32 -2.15 -9.14
C ARG A 23 -4.15 -1.78 -7.93
N PHE A 24 -5.42 -2.14 -7.94
CA PHE A 24 -6.33 -1.91 -6.82
C PHE A 24 -6.97 -3.21 -6.37
N ALA A 25 -7.33 -3.26 -5.10
CA ALA A 25 -8.06 -4.38 -4.50
C ALA A 25 -8.91 -3.89 -3.32
N LEU A 26 -9.82 -4.73 -2.88
CA LEU A 26 -10.61 -4.51 -1.67
C LEU A 26 -10.25 -5.52 -0.60
N VAL A 27 -10.33 -5.07 0.65
CA VAL A 27 -10.20 -5.92 1.82
C VAL A 27 -11.32 -5.61 2.81
N HIS A 28 -11.87 -6.64 3.43
CA HIS A 28 -12.86 -6.48 4.51
C HIS A 28 -12.20 -5.99 5.81
N GLY A 29 -13.01 -5.48 6.74
CA GLY A 29 -12.55 -4.81 7.96
C GLY A 29 -11.54 -5.57 8.83
N ASP A 30 -11.52 -6.89 8.78
CA ASP A 30 -10.54 -7.75 9.47
C ASP A 30 -9.25 -8.04 8.68
N GLY A 31 -9.17 -7.55 7.42
CA GLY A 31 -7.98 -7.66 6.59
C GLY A 31 -7.91 -8.89 5.69
N THR A 32 -8.91 -9.77 5.70
CA THR A 32 -8.91 -10.99 4.88
C THR A 32 -10.27 -11.31 4.26
N PRO A 33 -10.31 -11.91 3.08
CA PRO A 33 -9.26 -11.98 2.06
C PRO A 33 -9.16 -10.68 1.23
N VAL A 34 -8.06 -10.49 0.52
CA VAL A 34 -7.94 -9.49 -0.56
C VAL A 34 -8.80 -9.98 -1.72
N THR A 35 -9.66 -9.11 -2.24
CA THR A 35 -10.64 -9.46 -3.28
C THR A 35 -10.69 -8.39 -4.37
N GLN A 36 -11.30 -8.75 -5.50
CA GLN A 36 -11.58 -7.83 -6.62
C GLN A 36 -10.33 -7.09 -7.11
N GLU A 37 -9.20 -7.80 -7.21
CA GLU A 37 -7.97 -7.22 -7.73
C GLU A 37 -8.13 -6.90 -9.22
N ILE A 38 -7.87 -5.62 -9.58
CA ILE A 38 -7.89 -5.13 -10.95
C ILE A 38 -6.64 -4.27 -11.18
N THR A 39 -6.00 -4.47 -12.32
CA THR A 39 -4.87 -3.65 -12.77
C THR A 39 -5.33 -2.73 -13.90
N LEU A 40 -5.10 -1.44 -13.74
CA LEU A 40 -5.45 -0.38 -14.69
C LEU A 40 -4.17 0.29 -15.22
N PRO A 41 -4.08 0.59 -16.54
CA PRO A 41 -2.97 1.35 -17.08
C PRO A 41 -3.00 2.81 -16.58
N THR A 42 -1.91 3.30 -15.98
CA THR A 42 -1.83 4.69 -15.46
C THR A 42 -2.04 5.74 -16.55
N SER A 43 -1.65 5.42 -17.79
CA SER A 43 -1.79 6.31 -18.95
C SER A 43 -3.24 6.67 -19.32
N GLN A 44 -4.23 5.92 -18.83
CA GLN A 44 -5.64 6.16 -19.12
C GLN A 44 -6.31 7.13 -18.15
N PHE A 45 -5.61 7.55 -17.10
CA PHE A 45 -6.19 8.38 -16.03
C PHE A 45 -5.34 9.62 -15.77
N ALA A 46 -5.99 10.70 -15.39
CA ALA A 46 -5.31 11.95 -15.10
C ALA A 46 -4.45 11.88 -13.82
N ASP A 47 -4.92 11.12 -12.83
CA ASP A 47 -4.31 11.02 -11.50
C ASP A 47 -4.81 9.77 -10.74
N LEU A 48 -4.36 9.64 -9.49
CA LEU A 48 -4.77 8.56 -8.59
C LEU A 48 -6.27 8.57 -8.29
N ALA A 49 -6.87 9.75 -8.10
CA ALA A 49 -8.30 9.86 -7.78
C ALA A 49 -9.16 9.32 -8.93
N ALA A 50 -8.83 9.69 -10.18
CA ALA A 50 -9.53 9.23 -11.36
C ALA A 50 -9.41 7.71 -11.55
N ALA A 51 -8.21 7.15 -11.34
CA ALA A 51 -7.98 5.71 -11.45
C ALA A 51 -8.73 4.92 -10.35
N ALA A 52 -8.67 5.37 -9.10
CA ALA A 52 -9.37 4.74 -7.98
C ALA A 52 -10.90 4.83 -8.14
N ALA A 53 -11.43 5.96 -8.60
CA ALA A 53 -12.86 6.11 -8.89
C ALA A 53 -13.33 5.14 -9.99
N ALA A 54 -12.55 5.00 -11.07
CA ALA A 54 -12.85 4.06 -12.14
C ALA A 54 -12.80 2.60 -11.64
N TYR A 55 -11.83 2.24 -10.81
CA TYR A 55 -11.79 0.94 -10.16
C TYR A 55 -13.04 0.70 -9.30
N LEU A 56 -13.39 1.63 -8.40
CA LEU A 56 -14.56 1.50 -7.54
C LEU A 56 -15.86 1.36 -8.35
N GLN A 57 -15.96 2.05 -9.49
CA GLN A 57 -17.07 1.88 -10.41
C GLN A 57 -17.16 0.46 -10.99
N GLN A 58 -16.02 -0.11 -11.41
CA GLN A 58 -15.98 -1.46 -11.97
C GLN A 58 -16.40 -2.54 -10.97
N VAL A 59 -16.10 -2.33 -9.68
CA VAL A 59 -16.44 -3.28 -8.61
C VAL A 59 -17.79 -3.00 -7.93
N GLY A 60 -18.63 -2.12 -8.51
CA GLY A 60 -20.00 -1.88 -8.07
C GLY A 60 -20.16 -0.86 -6.94
N HIS A 61 -19.21 0.05 -6.78
CA HIS A 61 -19.24 1.13 -5.76
C HIS A 61 -19.48 0.63 -4.33
N PRO A 62 -18.70 -0.32 -3.82
CA PRO A 62 -18.82 -0.72 -2.42
C PRO A 62 -18.51 0.47 -1.50
N PRO A 63 -19.11 0.54 -0.31
CA PRO A 63 -18.80 1.58 0.66
C PRO A 63 -17.34 1.42 1.13
N VAL A 64 -16.51 2.39 0.81
CA VAL A 64 -15.10 2.48 1.23
C VAL A 64 -14.90 3.75 2.02
N GLN A 65 -14.35 3.62 3.22
CA GLN A 65 -14.05 4.78 4.09
C GLN A 65 -12.55 4.99 4.29
N GLN A 66 -11.74 3.95 4.05
CA GLN A 66 -10.31 3.99 4.28
C GLN A 66 -9.58 3.44 3.06
N ALA A 67 -8.44 4.03 2.75
CA ALA A 67 -7.55 3.51 1.72
C ALA A 67 -6.10 3.50 2.21
N CYS A 68 -5.34 2.51 1.72
CA CYS A 68 -3.89 2.43 1.86
C CYS A 68 -3.29 2.20 0.48
N VAL A 69 -2.42 3.10 0.05
CA VAL A 69 -1.86 3.09 -1.30
C VAL A 69 -0.33 3.12 -1.21
N ALA A 70 0.30 2.08 -1.75
CA ALA A 70 1.72 2.03 -2.00
C ALA A 70 2.03 2.68 -3.35
N ILE A 71 3.08 3.48 -3.42
CA ILE A 71 3.43 4.21 -4.64
C ILE A 71 4.94 4.21 -4.85
N ALA A 72 5.36 3.98 -6.10
CA ALA A 72 6.78 3.97 -6.50
C ALA A 72 7.33 5.41 -6.58
N ASN A 73 7.28 6.12 -5.46
CA ASN A 73 7.72 7.51 -5.33
C ASN A 73 8.01 7.84 -3.85
N PRO A 74 8.99 8.69 -3.55
CA PRO A 74 9.12 9.30 -2.23
C PRO A 74 7.88 10.11 -1.85
N ILE A 75 7.55 10.13 -0.56
CA ILE A 75 6.40 10.88 -0.04
C ILE A 75 6.91 12.03 0.83
N ASP A 76 7.06 13.20 0.19
CA ASP A 76 7.57 14.40 0.81
C ASP A 76 6.46 15.48 0.83
N GLY A 77 5.50 15.33 1.75
CA GLY A 77 4.38 16.28 1.88
C GLY A 77 3.11 15.85 1.14
N ASP A 78 2.19 16.80 0.94
CA ASP A 78 0.85 16.52 0.40
C ASP A 78 0.82 16.38 -1.12
N VAL A 79 1.64 17.12 -1.86
CA VAL A 79 1.64 17.08 -3.32
C VAL A 79 2.68 16.12 -3.83
N LEU A 80 2.23 15.04 -4.45
CA LEU A 80 3.09 14.03 -5.07
C LEU A 80 3.16 14.25 -6.58
N LYS A 81 4.37 14.17 -7.12
CA LYS A 81 4.63 14.13 -8.57
C LYS A 81 5.36 12.83 -8.87
N MET A 82 4.74 11.97 -9.64
CA MET A 82 5.34 10.70 -10.04
C MET A 82 6.57 10.93 -10.91
N THR A 83 7.64 10.18 -10.64
CA THR A 83 8.85 10.22 -11.45
C THR A 83 8.73 9.43 -12.74
N ASN A 84 7.90 8.39 -12.75
CA ASN A 84 7.81 7.39 -13.83
C ASN A 84 6.49 7.45 -14.61
N ASN A 85 5.62 8.43 -14.37
CA ASN A 85 4.44 8.73 -15.17
C ASN A 85 4.06 10.22 -15.04
N HIS A 86 2.93 10.62 -15.69
CA HIS A 86 2.48 12.01 -15.74
C HIS A 86 1.66 12.48 -14.52
N TRP A 87 1.39 11.61 -13.55
CA TRP A 87 0.52 11.94 -12.43
C TRP A 87 1.16 12.96 -11.49
N GLN A 88 0.37 13.96 -11.14
CA GLN A 88 0.66 14.91 -10.07
C GLN A 88 -0.66 15.16 -9.34
N PHE A 89 -0.68 14.93 -8.03
CA PHE A 89 -1.90 15.04 -7.23
C PHE A 89 -1.59 15.39 -5.77
N SER A 90 -2.58 15.95 -5.07
CA SER A 90 -2.56 16.14 -3.62
C SER A 90 -3.20 14.93 -2.95
N ILE A 91 -2.57 14.43 -1.89
CA ILE A 91 -3.10 13.32 -1.07
C ILE A 91 -4.43 13.71 -0.46
N GLU A 92 -4.50 14.91 0.12
CA GLU A 92 -5.73 15.39 0.77
C GLU A 92 -6.84 15.65 -0.25
N ALA A 93 -6.55 16.23 -1.41
CA ALA A 93 -7.55 16.41 -2.46
C ALA A 93 -8.05 15.05 -3.00
N THR A 94 -7.17 14.06 -3.13
CA THR A 94 -7.54 12.68 -3.51
C THR A 94 -8.46 12.05 -2.45
N ARG A 95 -8.11 12.18 -1.17
CA ARG A 95 -8.94 11.70 -0.05
C ARG A 95 -10.35 12.27 -0.11
N GLN A 96 -10.47 13.60 -0.31
CA GLN A 96 -11.75 14.30 -0.39
C GLN A 96 -12.55 13.90 -1.64
N ALA A 97 -11.89 13.82 -2.80
CA ALA A 97 -12.54 13.44 -4.06
C ALA A 97 -13.15 12.02 -4.02
N LEU A 98 -12.50 11.11 -3.28
CA LEU A 98 -12.98 9.73 -3.08
C LEU A 98 -13.93 9.59 -1.88
N GLY A 99 -14.18 10.65 -1.11
CA GLY A 99 -15.04 10.61 0.08
C GLY A 99 -14.51 9.73 1.21
N LEU A 100 -13.19 9.61 1.33
CA LEU A 100 -12.56 8.76 2.35
C LEU A 100 -12.40 9.51 3.68
N ASP A 101 -12.57 8.80 4.79
CA ASP A 101 -12.22 9.27 6.12
C ASP A 101 -10.70 9.34 6.30
N SER A 102 -9.97 8.37 5.71
CA SER A 102 -8.51 8.35 5.73
C SER A 102 -7.90 7.79 4.46
N LEU A 103 -6.79 8.37 4.04
CA LEU A 103 -5.94 7.88 2.95
C LEU A 103 -4.49 7.82 3.46
N LEU A 104 -3.97 6.61 3.64
CA LEU A 104 -2.56 6.38 3.95
C LEU A 104 -1.79 6.17 2.65
N MET A 105 -0.76 6.97 2.45
CA MET A 105 0.20 6.77 1.36
C MET A 105 1.51 6.21 1.94
N LEU A 106 2.08 5.22 1.29
CA LEU A 106 3.37 4.61 1.63
C LEU A 106 4.26 4.57 0.38
N ASN A 107 5.55 4.68 0.56
CA ASN A 107 6.46 4.25 -0.49
C ASN A 107 6.28 2.73 -0.73
N ASP A 108 6.44 2.26 -1.96
CA ASP A 108 6.26 0.84 -2.33
C ASP A 108 7.20 -0.10 -1.55
N TRP A 109 8.46 0.32 -1.31
CA TRP A 109 9.42 -0.45 -0.50
C TRP A 109 9.13 -0.41 0.99
N GLU A 110 8.54 0.67 1.52
CA GLU A 110 8.00 0.68 2.89
C GLU A 110 6.86 -0.32 3.05
N ALA A 111 5.94 -0.37 2.07
CA ALA A 111 4.85 -1.35 2.06
C ALA A 111 5.39 -2.78 1.99
N MET A 112 6.41 -3.04 1.15
CA MET A 112 7.10 -4.34 1.11
C MET A 112 7.75 -4.71 2.44
N ALA A 113 8.40 -3.75 3.11
CA ALA A 113 8.98 -3.98 4.43
C ALA A 113 7.90 -4.37 5.44
N MET A 114 6.77 -3.67 5.47
CA MET A 114 5.65 -3.98 6.34
C MET A 114 5.03 -5.35 6.07
N ALA A 115 5.06 -5.82 4.83
CA ALA A 115 4.56 -7.15 4.46
C ALA A 115 5.51 -8.30 4.88
N ALA A 116 6.81 -8.04 4.98
CA ALA A 116 7.82 -9.07 5.22
C ALA A 116 7.59 -9.97 6.46
N PRO A 117 7.10 -9.48 7.61
CA PRO A 117 6.80 -10.33 8.76
C PRO A 117 5.63 -11.30 8.56
N ALA A 118 4.75 -11.01 7.59
CA ALA A 118 3.59 -11.86 7.30
C ALA A 118 3.91 -12.98 6.30
N LEU A 119 5.05 -12.91 5.61
CA LEU A 119 5.47 -13.94 4.65
C LEU A 119 5.87 -15.23 5.37
N GLN A 120 5.38 -16.37 4.88
CA GLN A 120 5.60 -17.69 5.51
C GLN A 120 5.79 -18.80 4.48
N GLY A 121 6.50 -19.84 4.87
CA GLY A 121 6.56 -21.10 4.13
C GLY A 121 6.90 -20.94 2.65
N SER A 122 5.91 -21.18 1.79
CA SER A 122 6.06 -21.13 0.33
C SER A 122 6.32 -19.73 -0.24
N ASP A 123 6.09 -18.69 0.53
CA ASP A 123 6.35 -17.30 0.10
C ASP A 123 7.85 -16.97 0.16
N LEU A 124 8.64 -17.82 0.81
CA LEU A 124 10.05 -17.61 1.08
C LEU A 124 10.90 -18.76 0.54
N GLN A 125 12.05 -18.42 -0.02
CA GLN A 125 13.09 -19.38 -0.37
C GLN A 125 14.40 -19.01 0.34
N GLN A 126 14.90 -19.90 1.19
CA GLN A 126 16.17 -19.68 1.86
C GLN A 126 17.33 -19.76 0.86
N ILE A 127 18.21 -18.76 0.88
CA ILE A 127 19.45 -18.71 0.13
C ILE A 127 20.60 -18.64 1.13
N GLY A 128 21.47 -19.65 1.10
CA GLY A 128 22.59 -19.77 2.03
C GLY A 128 22.22 -20.48 3.34
N ALA A 129 23.22 -20.63 4.22
CA ALA A 129 23.12 -21.41 5.46
C ALA A 129 22.80 -20.60 6.72
N GLY A 130 22.46 -19.32 6.56
CA GLY A 130 22.11 -18.44 7.68
C GLY A 130 20.89 -18.93 8.44
N GLN A 131 20.87 -18.65 9.75
CA GLN A 131 19.70 -18.93 10.58
C GLN A 131 19.03 -17.61 10.96
N PRO A 132 17.70 -17.51 10.86
CA PRO A 132 16.99 -16.30 11.25
C PRO A 132 17.11 -16.06 12.76
N VAL A 133 17.34 -14.81 13.15
CA VAL A 133 17.30 -14.37 14.54
C VAL A 133 15.97 -13.65 14.76
N ALA A 134 15.22 -14.09 15.77
CA ALA A 134 13.96 -13.47 16.12
C ALA A 134 14.18 -11.97 16.45
N ASP A 135 13.25 -11.14 15.97
CA ASP A 135 13.24 -9.68 16.21
C ASP A 135 14.48 -8.89 15.72
N ALA A 136 15.40 -9.54 15.01
CA ALA A 136 16.51 -8.83 14.38
C ALA A 136 15.99 -7.87 13.28
N PRO A 137 16.67 -6.74 13.06
CA PRO A 137 16.39 -5.89 11.92
C PRO A 137 16.41 -6.68 10.61
N LYS A 138 15.49 -6.34 9.71
CA LYS A 138 15.38 -6.97 8.39
C LYS A 138 15.73 -5.93 7.32
N GLY A 139 16.66 -6.26 6.43
CA GLY A 139 16.92 -5.49 5.22
C GLY A 139 16.19 -6.13 4.05
N LEU A 140 15.56 -5.30 3.23
CA LEU A 140 14.92 -5.70 2.00
C LEU A 140 15.66 -5.04 0.83
N ILE A 141 15.94 -5.82 -0.20
CA ILE A 141 16.59 -5.35 -1.40
C ILE A 141 15.97 -6.05 -2.60
N GLY A 142 15.65 -5.32 -3.64
CA GLY A 142 15.06 -5.86 -4.86
C GLY A 142 15.54 -5.14 -6.11
N PRO A 143 16.16 -5.88 -7.04
CA PRO A 143 16.52 -5.34 -8.34
C PRO A 143 15.26 -5.22 -9.21
N GLY A 144 15.01 -4.02 -9.73
CA GLY A 144 13.94 -3.70 -10.66
C GLY A 144 14.45 -2.74 -11.73
N THR A 145 13.66 -1.73 -12.11
CA THR A 145 14.12 -0.60 -12.93
C THR A 145 15.22 0.19 -12.22
N GLY A 146 15.15 0.24 -10.88
CA GLY A 146 16.19 0.70 -9.98
C GLY A 146 16.48 -0.35 -8.92
N LEU A 147 17.31 -0.02 -7.93
CA LEU A 147 17.53 -0.83 -6.75
C LEU A 147 16.58 -0.36 -5.65
N GLY A 148 15.52 -1.12 -5.40
CA GLY A 148 14.66 -0.85 -4.24
C GLY A 148 15.33 -1.33 -2.96
N VAL A 149 15.33 -0.50 -1.94
CA VAL A 149 15.90 -0.81 -0.61
C VAL A 149 14.96 -0.31 0.47
N SER A 150 14.73 -1.12 1.48
CA SER A 150 14.06 -0.71 2.70
C SER A 150 14.54 -1.56 3.87
N SER A 151 14.19 -1.16 5.07
CA SER A 151 14.46 -1.97 6.25
C SER A 151 13.29 -1.94 7.23
N LEU A 152 13.30 -2.90 8.14
CA LEU A 152 12.29 -3.07 9.16
C LEU A 152 12.97 -3.31 10.50
N VAL A 153 12.64 -2.50 11.48
CA VAL A 153 13.22 -2.59 12.82
C VAL A 153 12.14 -2.75 13.88
N ARG A 154 12.46 -3.37 15.01
CA ARG A 154 11.56 -3.43 16.16
C ARG A 154 11.65 -2.16 16.98
N SER A 155 10.50 -1.55 17.26
CA SER A 155 10.39 -0.48 18.25
C SER A 155 10.58 -1.04 19.67
N ARG A 156 10.80 -0.15 20.65
CA ARG A 156 10.84 -0.54 22.08
C ARG A 156 9.51 -1.13 22.58
N ARG A 157 8.41 -0.87 21.88
CA ARG A 157 7.07 -1.40 22.18
C ARG A 157 6.81 -2.76 21.53
N GLY A 158 7.73 -3.23 20.69
CA GLY A 158 7.61 -4.49 19.97
C GLY A 158 6.94 -4.38 18.61
N ASP A 159 6.58 -3.17 18.14
CA ASP A 159 6.00 -2.98 16.82
C ASP A 159 7.09 -3.00 15.75
N TRP A 160 6.76 -3.49 14.58
CA TRP A 160 7.62 -3.34 13.41
C TRP A 160 7.48 -1.93 12.82
N VAL A 161 8.59 -1.28 12.58
CA VAL A 161 8.68 0.07 12.02
C VAL A 161 9.47 0.00 10.72
N PRO A 162 8.87 0.35 9.57
CA PRO A 162 9.60 0.42 8.31
C PRO A 162 10.51 1.63 8.31
N ILE A 163 11.64 1.50 7.64
CA ILE A 163 12.56 2.59 7.35
C ILE A 163 12.71 2.62 5.84
N ALA A 164 12.28 3.72 5.22
CA ALA A 164 12.49 3.94 3.80
C ALA A 164 14.00 3.91 3.51
N GLY A 165 14.38 3.24 2.45
CA GLY A 165 15.74 3.26 1.94
C GLY A 165 15.87 4.35 0.90
N GLU A 166 17.08 4.87 0.75
CA GLU A 166 17.46 5.68 -0.40
C GLU A 166 17.81 4.71 -1.53
N GLY A 167 16.95 4.63 -2.54
CA GLY A 167 17.12 3.81 -3.73
C GLY A 167 16.94 4.63 -5.00
#